data_9cc9b6092a2caaf47b11e766a8721ab1
#
_entry.id   9cc9b6092a2caaf47b11e766a8721ab1
#
_cell.length_a   1.000
_cell.length_b   1.000
_cell.length_c   1.000
_cell.angle_alpha   90.00
_cell.angle_beta   90.00
_cell.angle_gamma   90.00
#
_symmetry.space_group_name_H-M   'P 1'
#
loop_
_entity.id
_entity.type
_entity.pdbx_description
1 polymer ?
#
loop_
_entity_poly.entity_id
_entity_poly.type
_entity_poly.pdbx_seq_one_letter_code
_entity_poly.pdbx_strand_id
1 'polypeptide(L)'
;GYVGGDVEDLVRELVDKADGDVQLAQFGIIYIDEIDKLAAAGNMVGRDVSGRGVQTTLLKLMEETDVPVRSANDLQAQLQAAFEFQRRGGKAKRETISTRHILFVVSGAFERLKQQVSRRLTQGQIGFNTEPRVVMDNELFQFVSTQDFIEYGFEPEFIGRLPVRVVCEELAADDLYQIMKYSEGSILRQYERAFRAYGIEISFEDEALHLMAEAAAKEKTGARGLLTVWEKLFRDYKYYLAGSGLSQLRVTAELVNEPKKVLDRLRVEGHKQEEAALEKSAGDFAEEFRQAHGLEIVFESDAVARLVERAQAERMKMSDLCAHLFKDYQFGLSLVQKNTGQNRFVLDRAAIDAPDKFLSDLVVQSHYSGASEQTSAS
;
A
#
# COMPACT_ATOMS: atom_id res chain seq x y z
N GLY A 1 -29.06 -6.47 -8.01
CA GLY A 1 -29.45 -5.75 -9.17
C GLY A 1 -29.14 -4.28 -9.05
N TYR A 2 -27.99 -3.87 -9.51
CA TYR A 2 -27.78 -2.46 -9.80
C TYR A 2 -28.58 -2.17 -11.06
N VAL A 3 -29.58 -1.33 -10.97
CA VAL A 3 -30.09 -0.57 -12.10
C VAL A 3 -28.99 0.47 -12.34
N GLY A 4 -28.02 0.09 -13.18
CA GLY A 4 -26.87 0.90 -13.50
C GLY A 4 -27.30 2.18 -14.20
N GLY A 5 -26.44 3.20 -14.12
CA GLY A 5 -26.56 4.40 -14.92
C GLY A 5 -26.71 4.06 -16.40
N ASP A 6 -27.27 4.99 -17.16
CA ASP A 6 -27.40 4.85 -18.59
C ASP A 6 -26.02 4.65 -19.22
N VAL A 7 -25.89 3.79 -20.23
CA VAL A 7 -24.62 3.60 -20.96
C VAL A 7 -24.10 4.92 -21.54
N GLU A 8 -24.97 5.86 -21.82
CA GLU A 8 -24.62 7.23 -22.21
C GLU A 8 -23.84 7.99 -21.14
N ASP A 9 -23.96 7.59 -19.85
CA ASP A 9 -23.22 8.22 -18.77
C ASP A 9 -21.70 8.03 -18.94
N LEU A 10 -21.25 6.96 -19.59
CA LEU A 10 -19.84 6.77 -19.95
C LEU A 10 -19.28 7.92 -20.79
N VAL A 11 -20.09 8.43 -21.72
CA VAL A 11 -19.70 9.56 -22.58
C VAL A 11 -19.78 10.87 -21.81
N ARG A 12 -20.74 11.01 -20.88
CA ARG A 12 -20.84 12.19 -20.00
C ARG A 12 -19.68 12.28 -19.03
N GLU A 13 -19.29 11.15 -18.42
CA GLU A 13 -18.09 11.09 -17.56
C GLU A 13 -16.80 11.44 -18.32
N LEU A 14 -16.73 11.12 -19.62
CA LEU A 14 -15.58 11.50 -20.44
C LEU A 14 -15.52 13.02 -20.64
N VAL A 15 -16.67 13.69 -20.79
CA VAL A 15 -16.75 15.16 -20.83
C VAL A 15 -16.34 15.78 -19.50
N ASP A 16 -16.78 15.20 -18.39
CA ASP A 16 -16.41 15.67 -17.05
C ASP A 16 -14.89 15.53 -16.81
N LYS A 17 -14.28 14.43 -17.27
CA LYS A 17 -12.81 14.23 -17.21
C LYS A 17 -12.04 15.19 -18.12
N ALA A 18 -12.66 15.73 -19.14
CA ALA A 18 -12.10 16.77 -20.00
C ALA A 18 -12.42 18.20 -19.50
N ASP A 19 -12.79 18.36 -18.21
CA ASP A 19 -13.15 19.63 -17.58
C ASP A 19 -14.26 20.39 -18.35
N GLY A 20 -15.17 19.66 -19.00
CA GLY A 20 -16.26 20.20 -19.80
C GLY A 20 -15.89 20.54 -21.25
N ASP A 21 -14.66 20.29 -21.67
CA ASP A 21 -14.25 20.50 -23.07
C ASP A 21 -14.77 19.36 -23.95
N VAL A 22 -15.93 19.62 -24.58
CA VAL A 22 -16.59 18.65 -25.46
C VAL A 22 -15.75 18.29 -26.68
N GLN A 23 -14.95 19.23 -27.21
CA GLN A 23 -14.10 18.96 -28.36
C GLN A 23 -12.96 18.01 -28.00
N LEU A 24 -12.34 18.20 -26.85
CA LEU A 24 -11.32 17.31 -26.33
C LEU A 24 -11.92 15.92 -26.04
N ALA A 25 -13.08 15.87 -25.38
CA ALA A 25 -13.74 14.62 -25.03
C ALA A 25 -14.10 13.75 -26.25
N GLN A 26 -14.39 14.33 -27.42
CA GLN A 26 -14.66 13.58 -28.66
C GLN A 26 -13.48 12.70 -29.12
N PHE A 27 -12.27 13.00 -28.69
CA PHE A 27 -11.06 12.21 -29.01
C PHE A 27 -10.60 11.37 -27.82
N GLY A 28 -11.48 11.10 -26.87
CA GLY A 28 -11.19 10.32 -25.68
C GLY A 28 -11.19 8.81 -25.91
N ILE A 29 -10.88 8.08 -24.85
CA ILE A 29 -10.84 6.62 -24.82
C ILE A 29 -11.80 6.12 -23.73
N ILE A 30 -12.71 5.23 -24.10
CA ILE A 30 -13.58 4.52 -23.17
C ILE A 30 -13.10 3.07 -23.08
N TYR A 31 -12.65 2.68 -21.89
CA TYR A 31 -12.24 1.32 -21.61
C TYR A 31 -13.30 0.60 -20.77
N ILE A 32 -13.77 -0.56 -21.26
CA ILE A 32 -14.77 -1.39 -20.58
C ILE A 32 -14.15 -2.74 -20.24
N ASP A 33 -14.01 -2.99 -18.95
CA ASP A 33 -13.51 -4.28 -18.46
C ASP A 33 -14.64 -5.30 -18.25
N GLU A 34 -14.29 -6.58 -18.21
CA GLU A 34 -15.20 -7.72 -18.00
C GLU A 34 -16.39 -7.77 -18.98
N ILE A 35 -16.16 -7.40 -20.24
CA ILE A 35 -17.22 -7.39 -21.27
C ILE A 35 -17.85 -8.78 -21.48
N ASP A 36 -17.12 -9.86 -21.20
CA ASP A 36 -17.59 -11.24 -21.28
C ASP A 36 -18.77 -11.53 -20.32
N LYS A 37 -18.95 -10.73 -19.27
CA LYS A 37 -20.09 -10.85 -18.36
C LYS A 37 -21.42 -10.47 -19.02
N LEU A 38 -21.39 -9.61 -20.04
CA LEU A 38 -22.59 -9.23 -20.80
C LEU A 38 -23.16 -10.37 -21.63
N ALA A 39 -22.31 -11.31 -22.07
CA ALA A 39 -22.72 -12.50 -22.82
C ALA A 39 -23.28 -13.62 -21.90
N ALA A 40 -22.83 -13.67 -20.64
CA ALA A 40 -23.21 -14.73 -19.70
C ALA A 40 -24.66 -14.62 -19.21
N ALA A 41 -25.28 -13.44 -19.28
CA ALA A 41 -26.60 -13.16 -18.75
C ALA A 41 -27.76 -13.74 -19.60
N GLY A 42 -27.50 -14.19 -20.84
CA GLY A 42 -28.54 -14.67 -21.77
C GLY A 42 -29.16 -16.03 -21.43
N ASN A 43 -28.67 -16.78 -20.45
CA ASN A 43 -29.14 -18.14 -20.14
C ASN A 43 -30.04 -18.27 -18.91
N MET A 44 -30.43 -17.17 -18.26
CA MET A 44 -31.39 -17.21 -17.16
C MET A 44 -32.80 -16.92 -17.64
N VAL A 45 -33.72 -17.89 -17.44
CA VAL A 45 -35.14 -17.76 -17.67
C VAL A 45 -35.71 -16.79 -16.62
N GLY A 46 -35.86 -15.53 -17.01
CA GLY A 46 -36.42 -14.46 -16.19
C GLY A 46 -36.24 -13.12 -16.87
N ARG A 47 -37.17 -12.19 -16.66
CA ARG A 47 -37.28 -10.86 -17.25
C ARG A 47 -35.90 -10.26 -17.57
N ASP A 48 -35.63 -10.09 -18.85
CA ASP A 48 -34.36 -9.75 -19.48
C ASP A 48 -33.87 -8.32 -19.10
N VAL A 49 -33.33 -8.16 -17.91
CA VAL A 49 -32.57 -6.96 -17.48
C VAL A 49 -31.12 -7.17 -17.85
N SER A 50 -30.85 -7.75 -18.97
CA SER A 50 -29.70 -8.55 -19.22
C SER A 50 -28.74 -7.91 -20.19
N GLY A 51 -27.60 -8.51 -20.28
CA GLY A 51 -26.49 -8.18 -21.13
C GLY A 51 -26.87 -7.81 -22.57
N ARG A 52 -27.93 -8.34 -23.10
CA ARG A 52 -28.43 -8.02 -24.46
C ARG A 52 -28.86 -6.57 -24.62
N GLY A 53 -29.61 -6.03 -23.65
CA GLY A 53 -30.02 -4.61 -23.66
C GLY A 53 -28.83 -3.68 -23.55
N VAL A 54 -27.82 -4.06 -22.70
CA VAL A 54 -26.58 -3.30 -22.56
C VAL A 54 -25.74 -3.38 -23.84
N GLN A 55 -25.63 -4.55 -24.47
CA GLN A 55 -24.95 -4.70 -25.77
C GLN A 55 -25.57 -3.81 -26.82
N THR A 56 -26.92 -3.77 -26.92
CA THR A 56 -27.65 -2.93 -27.88
C THR A 56 -27.41 -1.43 -27.64
N THR A 57 -27.35 -1.01 -26.38
CA THR A 57 -27.10 0.41 -26.06
C THR A 57 -25.63 0.79 -26.30
N LEU A 58 -24.69 -0.08 -25.96
CA LEU A 58 -23.28 0.11 -26.31
C LEU A 58 -23.08 0.17 -27.83
N LEU A 59 -23.74 -0.70 -28.58
CA LEU A 59 -23.68 -0.70 -30.03
C LEU A 59 -24.11 0.67 -30.61
N LYS A 60 -25.17 1.27 -30.10
CA LYS A 60 -25.59 2.61 -30.50
C LYS A 60 -24.50 3.66 -30.28
N LEU A 61 -23.83 3.63 -29.15
CA LEU A 61 -22.70 4.55 -28.90
C LEU A 61 -21.54 4.33 -29.85
N MET A 62 -21.27 3.07 -30.24
CA MET A 62 -20.21 2.72 -31.20
C MET A 62 -20.58 3.00 -32.66
N GLU A 63 -21.85 3.36 -32.93
CA GLU A 63 -22.40 3.65 -34.27
C GLU A 63 -22.54 5.14 -34.60
N GLU A 64 -21.69 6.00 -34.03
CA GLU A 64 -21.69 7.44 -34.29
C GLU A 64 -23.02 8.14 -33.84
N THR A 65 -23.18 8.27 -32.55
CA THR A 65 -24.36 8.90 -31.94
C THR A 65 -23.98 10.24 -31.30
N ASP A 66 -24.94 11.19 -31.38
CA ASP A 66 -24.84 12.44 -30.61
C ASP A 66 -25.50 12.26 -29.25
N VAL A 67 -24.66 12.28 -28.19
CA VAL A 67 -25.11 12.13 -26.81
C VAL A 67 -25.27 13.51 -26.17
N PRO A 68 -26.39 13.81 -25.50
CA PRO A 68 -26.53 15.04 -24.73
C PRO A 68 -25.55 15.10 -23.59
N VAL A 69 -24.76 16.15 -23.48
CA VAL A 69 -23.73 16.35 -22.44
C VAL A 69 -24.35 16.32 -21.03
N ARG A 70 -25.59 16.79 -20.90
CA ARG A 70 -26.33 16.79 -19.64
C ARG A 70 -27.43 15.74 -19.66
N SER A 71 -27.54 14.97 -18.57
CA SER A 71 -28.58 13.96 -18.41
C SER A 71 -29.98 14.65 -18.37
N ALA A 72 -30.96 14.00 -18.99
CA ALA A 72 -32.36 14.47 -18.91
C ALA A 72 -32.92 14.43 -17.46
N ASN A 73 -32.31 13.69 -16.56
CA ASN A 73 -32.72 13.54 -15.16
C ASN A 73 -32.05 14.56 -14.22
N ASP A 74 -31.14 15.41 -14.72
CA ASP A 74 -30.50 16.44 -13.92
C ASP A 74 -31.45 17.63 -13.70
N LEU A 75 -31.93 17.75 -12.45
CA LEU A 75 -32.87 18.80 -12.04
C LEU A 75 -32.29 20.22 -12.23
N GLN A 76 -30.96 20.37 -12.01
CA GLN A 76 -30.26 21.63 -12.20
C GLN A 76 -30.18 21.99 -13.69
N ALA A 77 -29.92 21.00 -14.56
CA ALA A 77 -29.92 21.19 -16.00
C ALA A 77 -31.30 21.55 -16.53
N GLN A 78 -32.39 20.95 -15.98
CA GLN A 78 -33.76 21.29 -16.33
C GLN A 78 -34.12 22.72 -15.91
N LEU A 79 -33.73 23.15 -14.71
CA LEU A 79 -33.98 24.52 -14.25
C LEU A 79 -33.21 25.55 -15.08
N GLN A 80 -31.92 25.28 -15.38
CA GLN A 80 -31.13 26.17 -16.24
C GLN A 80 -31.70 26.24 -17.67
N ALA A 81 -32.12 25.12 -18.27
CA ALA A 81 -32.74 25.08 -19.57
C ALA A 81 -34.06 25.87 -19.59
N ALA A 82 -34.86 25.80 -18.53
CA ALA A 82 -36.10 26.58 -18.39
C ALA A 82 -35.78 28.09 -18.27
N PHE A 83 -34.76 28.49 -17.51
CA PHE A 83 -34.32 29.89 -17.41
C PHE A 83 -33.77 30.42 -18.73
N GLU A 84 -32.99 29.64 -19.49
CA GLU A 84 -32.45 30.03 -20.80
C GLU A 84 -33.53 30.11 -21.85
N PHE A 85 -34.53 29.20 -21.85
CA PHE A 85 -35.71 29.27 -22.72
C PHE A 85 -36.49 30.56 -22.49
N GLN A 86 -36.69 30.97 -21.24
CA GLN A 86 -37.41 32.20 -20.89
C GLN A 86 -36.64 33.47 -21.28
N ARG A 87 -35.28 33.41 -21.27
CA ARG A 87 -34.40 34.56 -21.53
C ARG A 87 -34.12 34.79 -23.03
N ARG A 88 -34.11 33.74 -23.87
CA ARG A 88 -33.69 33.80 -25.28
C ARG A 88 -34.79 33.58 -26.30
N GLY A 89 -36.04 33.27 -25.90
CA GLY A 89 -37.21 33.20 -26.81
C GLY A 89 -37.08 32.21 -27.97
N GLY A 90 -36.21 31.18 -27.85
CA GLY A 90 -35.92 30.24 -28.92
C GLY A 90 -35.33 28.93 -28.41
N LYS A 91 -35.36 27.88 -29.24
CA LYS A 91 -34.87 26.55 -28.93
C LYS A 91 -33.43 26.59 -28.32
N ALA A 92 -33.29 26.27 -27.05
CA ALA A 92 -31.99 26.04 -26.45
C ALA A 92 -31.32 24.91 -27.25
N LYS A 93 -30.20 25.20 -27.89
CA LYS A 93 -29.39 24.19 -28.57
C LYS A 93 -28.78 23.31 -27.48
N ARG A 94 -29.33 22.10 -27.32
CA ARG A 94 -28.72 21.13 -26.39
C ARG A 94 -27.30 20.85 -26.85
N GLU A 95 -26.33 21.05 -25.99
CA GLU A 95 -24.95 20.68 -26.25
C GLU A 95 -24.86 19.16 -26.30
N THR A 96 -24.33 18.64 -27.41
CA THR A 96 -24.16 17.20 -27.64
C THR A 96 -22.71 16.91 -27.95
N ILE A 97 -22.27 15.74 -27.57
CA ILE A 97 -20.96 15.16 -27.92
C ILE A 97 -21.16 14.04 -28.94
N SER A 98 -20.43 14.09 -30.04
CA SER A 98 -20.42 13.01 -31.03
C SER A 98 -19.46 11.88 -30.60
N THR A 99 -19.89 10.64 -30.65
CA THR A 99 -19.08 9.48 -30.33
C THR A 99 -18.16 9.01 -31.47
N ARG A 100 -18.20 9.69 -32.61
CA ARG A 100 -17.54 9.30 -33.86
C ARG A 100 -16.06 9.03 -33.74
N HIS A 101 -15.34 9.80 -32.91
CA HIS A 101 -13.89 9.73 -32.75
C HIS A 101 -13.48 9.14 -31.40
N ILE A 102 -14.43 8.69 -30.56
CA ILE A 102 -14.14 8.03 -29.30
C ILE A 102 -13.64 6.62 -29.58
N LEU A 103 -12.48 6.29 -29.02
CA LEU A 103 -11.96 4.93 -29.09
C LEU A 103 -12.58 4.08 -27.99
N PHE A 104 -13.24 2.98 -28.38
CA PHE A 104 -13.74 1.98 -27.46
C PHE A 104 -12.74 0.82 -27.36
N VAL A 105 -12.29 0.52 -26.15
CA VAL A 105 -11.46 -0.63 -25.83
C VAL A 105 -12.23 -1.51 -24.85
N VAL A 106 -12.39 -2.78 -25.18
CA VAL A 106 -13.09 -3.74 -24.31
C VAL A 106 -12.17 -4.90 -23.95
N SER A 107 -12.26 -5.38 -22.71
CA SER A 107 -11.48 -6.53 -22.26
C SER A 107 -12.37 -7.53 -21.52
N GLY A 108 -11.91 -8.78 -21.43
CA GLY A 108 -12.58 -9.83 -20.68
C GLY A 108 -11.70 -11.08 -20.55
N ALA A 109 -11.97 -11.92 -19.56
CA ALA A 109 -11.23 -13.17 -19.36
C ALA A 109 -11.66 -14.28 -20.32
N PHE A 110 -12.90 -14.29 -20.76
CA PHE A 110 -13.46 -15.24 -21.74
C PHE A 110 -13.18 -16.73 -21.45
N GLU A 111 -13.18 -17.14 -20.18
CA GLU A 111 -12.76 -18.50 -19.76
C GLU A 111 -13.50 -19.62 -20.51
N ARG A 112 -14.83 -19.47 -20.74
CA ARG A 112 -15.62 -20.47 -21.48
C ARG A 112 -15.25 -20.55 -22.95
N LEU A 113 -14.70 -19.47 -23.53
CA LEU A 113 -14.31 -19.40 -24.91
C LEU A 113 -13.16 -20.37 -25.23
N LYS A 114 -12.21 -20.54 -24.31
CA LYS A 114 -11.14 -21.55 -24.44
C LYS A 114 -11.72 -22.94 -24.66
N GLN A 115 -12.74 -23.33 -23.89
CA GLN A 115 -13.39 -24.65 -23.99
C GLN A 115 -14.14 -24.81 -25.32
N GLN A 116 -14.81 -23.75 -25.82
CA GLN A 116 -15.53 -23.77 -27.09
C GLN A 116 -14.54 -23.97 -28.26
N VAL A 117 -13.47 -23.18 -28.29
CA VAL A 117 -12.43 -23.28 -29.32
C VAL A 117 -11.76 -24.65 -29.28
N SER A 118 -11.42 -25.17 -28.12
CA SER A 118 -10.83 -26.51 -27.95
C SER A 118 -11.75 -27.59 -28.52
N ARG A 119 -13.06 -27.54 -28.20
CA ARG A 119 -14.08 -28.49 -28.74
C ARG A 119 -14.16 -28.40 -30.26
N ARG A 120 -14.24 -27.18 -30.82
CA ARG A 120 -14.32 -26.96 -32.27
C ARG A 120 -13.10 -27.49 -32.99
N LEU A 121 -11.90 -27.26 -32.46
CA LEU A 121 -10.66 -27.77 -33.06
C LEU A 121 -10.58 -29.30 -32.99
N THR A 122 -11.03 -29.89 -31.87
CA THR A 122 -11.06 -31.35 -31.71
C THR A 122 -12.10 -32.02 -32.61
N GLN A 123 -13.30 -31.45 -32.75
CA GLN A 123 -14.35 -31.97 -33.62
C GLN A 123 -14.00 -31.90 -35.13
N GLY A 124 -13.22 -30.89 -35.53
CA GLY A 124 -12.74 -30.77 -36.92
C GLY A 124 -11.68 -31.79 -37.29
N GLN A 125 -11.16 -32.55 -36.34
CA GLN A 125 -10.13 -33.58 -36.53
C GLN A 125 -10.68 -35.03 -36.67
N ILE A 126 -12.01 -35.20 -36.67
CA ILE A 126 -12.64 -36.52 -36.87
C ILE A 126 -12.56 -36.87 -38.40
N GLY A 127 -11.37 -37.20 -38.84
CA GLY A 127 -11.05 -37.71 -40.18
C GLY A 127 -9.85 -38.64 -40.12
N PHE A 128 -9.85 -39.69 -40.93
CA PHE A 128 -8.98 -40.87 -40.85
C PHE A 128 -7.46 -40.67 -40.96
N ASN A 129 -6.92 -39.41 -40.99
CA ASN A 129 -5.48 -39.17 -41.24
C ASN A 129 -4.88 -37.90 -40.60
N THR A 130 -5.33 -37.48 -39.43
CA THR A 130 -4.72 -36.31 -38.79
C THR A 130 -4.18 -36.69 -37.42
N GLU A 131 -2.88 -36.49 -37.21
CA GLU A 131 -2.30 -36.53 -35.84
C GLU A 131 -2.97 -35.46 -34.98
N PRO A 132 -3.38 -35.79 -33.75
CA PRO A 132 -4.02 -34.83 -32.87
C PRO A 132 -3.04 -33.72 -32.55
N ARG A 133 -3.24 -32.55 -33.12
CA ARG A 133 -2.49 -31.34 -32.77
C ARG A 133 -2.94 -30.90 -31.39
N VAL A 134 -2.18 -31.22 -30.36
CA VAL A 134 -2.40 -30.75 -29.00
C VAL A 134 -2.04 -29.27 -28.99
N VAL A 135 -3.03 -28.40 -29.12
CA VAL A 135 -2.88 -26.94 -28.97
C VAL A 135 -2.80 -26.66 -27.46
N MET A 136 -1.75 -25.98 -27.01
CA MET A 136 -1.63 -25.58 -25.61
C MET A 136 -2.72 -24.57 -25.23
N ASP A 137 -3.17 -24.61 -23.98
CA ASP A 137 -4.28 -23.77 -23.47
C ASP A 137 -4.04 -22.27 -23.69
N ASN A 138 -2.79 -21.81 -23.64
CA ASN A 138 -2.39 -20.43 -23.87
C ASN A 138 -2.45 -20.00 -25.35
N GLU A 139 -2.41 -20.96 -26.29
CA GLU A 139 -2.49 -20.68 -27.73
C GLU A 139 -3.93 -20.69 -28.26
N LEU A 140 -4.90 -21.24 -27.51
CA LEU A 140 -6.28 -21.40 -27.96
C LEU A 140 -6.94 -20.09 -28.39
N PHE A 141 -6.64 -18.97 -27.74
CA PHE A 141 -7.20 -17.67 -28.08
C PHE A 141 -6.75 -17.15 -29.46
N GLN A 142 -5.61 -17.60 -29.98
CA GLN A 142 -5.15 -17.24 -31.32
C GLN A 142 -6.04 -17.82 -32.43
N PHE A 143 -6.81 -18.89 -32.12
CA PHE A 143 -7.72 -19.54 -33.04
C PHE A 143 -9.17 -19.09 -32.91
N VAL A 144 -9.44 -18.04 -32.11
CA VAL A 144 -10.80 -17.53 -31.92
C VAL A 144 -11.32 -16.84 -33.16
N SER A 145 -12.50 -17.25 -33.60
CA SER A 145 -13.23 -16.68 -34.72
C SER A 145 -14.39 -15.79 -34.27
N THR A 146 -14.98 -15.03 -35.17
CA THR A 146 -16.21 -14.26 -34.90
C THR A 146 -17.35 -15.19 -34.46
N GLN A 147 -17.45 -16.38 -35.05
CA GLN A 147 -18.48 -17.35 -34.72
C GLN A 147 -18.40 -17.82 -33.26
N ASP A 148 -17.17 -17.98 -32.73
CA ASP A 148 -16.99 -18.38 -31.33
C ASP A 148 -17.53 -17.32 -30.36
N PHE A 149 -17.41 -16.02 -30.67
CA PHE A 149 -18.01 -14.95 -29.86
C PHE A 149 -19.53 -14.93 -29.95
N ILE A 150 -20.10 -15.22 -31.13
CA ILE A 150 -21.56 -15.30 -31.32
C ILE A 150 -22.12 -16.48 -30.49
N GLU A 151 -21.45 -17.65 -30.56
CA GLU A 151 -21.82 -18.82 -29.76
C GLU A 151 -21.60 -18.59 -28.24
N TYR A 152 -20.66 -17.73 -27.87
CA TYR A 152 -20.44 -17.32 -26.50
C TYR A 152 -21.61 -16.51 -25.94
N GLY A 153 -22.37 -15.81 -26.82
CA GLY A 153 -23.58 -15.06 -26.49
C GLY A 153 -23.54 -13.56 -26.82
N PHE A 154 -22.59 -13.14 -27.65
CA PHE A 154 -22.57 -11.78 -28.17
C PHE A 154 -23.43 -11.63 -29.42
N GLU A 155 -24.05 -10.44 -29.57
CA GLU A 155 -24.77 -10.09 -30.80
C GLU A 155 -23.75 -9.95 -31.96
N PRO A 156 -24.09 -10.46 -33.16
CA PRO A 156 -23.20 -10.38 -34.32
C PRO A 156 -22.81 -8.95 -34.69
N GLU A 157 -23.76 -8.01 -34.59
CA GLU A 157 -23.56 -6.59 -34.87
C GLU A 157 -22.55 -5.97 -33.89
N PHE A 158 -22.65 -6.31 -32.60
CA PHE A 158 -21.73 -5.83 -31.57
C PHE A 158 -20.30 -6.29 -31.84
N ILE A 159 -20.11 -7.59 -32.13
CA ILE A 159 -18.80 -8.12 -32.46
C ILE A 159 -18.25 -7.55 -33.79
N GLY A 160 -19.13 -7.25 -34.75
CA GLY A 160 -18.77 -6.60 -36.00
C GLY A 160 -18.15 -5.21 -35.81
N ARG A 161 -18.48 -4.49 -34.72
CA ARG A 161 -17.89 -3.20 -34.37
C ARG A 161 -16.57 -3.29 -33.61
N LEU A 162 -16.14 -4.50 -33.24
CA LEU A 162 -14.86 -4.81 -32.58
C LEU A 162 -13.96 -5.65 -33.51
N PRO A 163 -13.49 -5.07 -34.63
CA PRO A 163 -12.74 -5.83 -35.63
C PRO A 163 -11.32 -6.16 -35.20
N VAL A 164 -10.72 -5.33 -34.32
CA VAL A 164 -9.37 -5.52 -33.81
C VAL A 164 -9.43 -6.38 -32.55
N ARG A 165 -8.73 -7.51 -32.60
CA ARG A 165 -8.68 -8.46 -31.49
C ARG A 165 -7.22 -8.68 -31.08
N VAL A 166 -6.95 -8.57 -29.81
CA VAL A 166 -5.63 -8.75 -29.23
C VAL A 166 -5.73 -9.79 -28.12
N VAL A 167 -4.82 -10.76 -28.15
CA VAL A 167 -4.68 -11.76 -27.11
C VAL A 167 -3.56 -11.30 -26.19
N CYS A 168 -3.86 -11.16 -24.89
CA CYS A 168 -2.85 -10.91 -23.87
C CYS A 168 -2.29 -12.25 -23.41
N GLU A 169 -0.98 -12.41 -23.48
CA GLU A 169 -0.29 -13.61 -23.00
C GLU A 169 -0.27 -13.66 -21.47
N GLU A 170 -0.17 -14.86 -20.92
CA GLU A 170 0.02 -15.05 -19.49
C GLU A 170 1.38 -14.51 -19.08
N LEU A 171 1.44 -13.78 -17.98
CA LEU A 171 2.70 -13.22 -17.47
C LEU A 171 3.59 -14.34 -16.91
N ALA A 172 4.79 -14.45 -17.43
CA ALA A 172 5.83 -15.32 -16.90
C ALA A 172 6.47 -14.69 -15.63
N ALA A 173 7.29 -15.46 -14.92
CA ALA A 173 7.99 -14.96 -13.74
C ALA A 173 8.90 -13.75 -14.07
N ASP A 174 9.56 -13.76 -15.22
CA ASP A 174 10.39 -12.64 -15.66
C ASP A 174 9.59 -11.37 -15.93
N ASP A 175 8.38 -11.49 -16.52
CA ASP A 175 7.49 -10.36 -16.73
C ASP A 175 7.04 -9.76 -15.39
N LEU A 176 6.69 -10.62 -14.43
CA LEU A 176 6.32 -10.20 -13.09
C LEU A 176 7.47 -9.51 -12.35
N TYR A 177 8.70 -10.01 -12.53
CA TYR A 177 9.90 -9.36 -12.03
C TYR A 177 10.08 -7.96 -12.64
N GLN A 178 9.93 -7.80 -13.95
CA GLN A 178 10.03 -6.51 -14.64
C GLN A 178 8.94 -5.54 -14.17
N ILE A 179 7.69 -6.01 -14.05
CA ILE A 179 6.57 -5.22 -13.53
C ILE A 179 6.88 -4.75 -12.10
N MET A 180 7.36 -5.64 -11.26
CA MET A 180 7.67 -5.34 -9.87
C MET A 180 8.76 -4.29 -9.74
N LYS A 181 9.79 -4.33 -10.59
CA LYS A 181 10.98 -3.47 -10.51
C LYS A 181 10.81 -2.13 -11.23
N TYR A 182 10.18 -2.12 -12.40
CA TYR A 182 10.24 -0.98 -13.32
C TYR A 182 8.91 -0.28 -13.56
N SER A 183 7.75 -0.83 -13.15
CA SER A 183 6.48 -0.14 -13.38
C SER A 183 6.40 1.16 -12.57
N GLU A 184 5.72 2.17 -13.10
CA GLU A 184 5.61 3.49 -12.50
C GLU A 184 4.96 3.46 -11.11
N GLY A 185 3.95 2.61 -10.92
CA GLY A 185 3.30 2.34 -9.63
C GLY A 185 3.85 1.11 -8.92
N SER A 186 5.16 0.79 -9.06
CA SER A 186 5.71 -0.49 -8.61
C SER A 186 5.43 -0.77 -7.14
N ILE A 187 5.08 -2.02 -6.84
CA ILE A 187 4.81 -2.50 -5.49
C ILE A 187 6.05 -2.31 -4.60
N LEU A 188 7.24 -2.44 -5.15
CA LEU A 188 8.51 -2.22 -4.49
C LEU A 188 8.57 -0.82 -3.86
N ARG A 189 8.30 0.22 -4.66
CA ARG A 189 8.28 1.61 -4.18
C ARG A 189 7.21 1.87 -3.12
N GLN A 190 6.07 1.18 -3.21
CA GLN A 190 5.01 1.29 -2.20
C GLN A 190 5.50 0.74 -0.85
N TYR A 191 6.18 -0.41 -0.84
CA TYR A 191 6.74 -0.99 0.37
C TYR A 191 7.93 -0.20 0.93
N GLU A 192 8.80 0.33 0.07
CA GLU A 192 9.86 1.27 0.49
C GLU A 192 9.29 2.47 1.26
N ARG A 193 8.21 3.07 0.73
CA ARG A 193 7.54 4.19 1.42
C ARG A 193 6.88 3.75 2.73
N ALA A 194 6.23 2.59 2.74
CA ALA A 194 5.57 2.07 3.93
C ALA A 194 6.55 1.79 5.07
N PHE A 195 7.68 1.13 4.79
CA PHE A 195 8.70 0.85 5.81
C PHE A 195 9.44 2.12 6.24
N ARG A 196 9.69 3.05 5.33
CA ARG A 196 10.26 4.37 5.68
C ARG A 196 9.38 5.15 6.66
N ALA A 197 8.05 5.03 6.58
CA ALA A 197 7.14 5.63 7.55
C ALA A 197 7.30 5.05 8.98
N TYR A 198 7.84 3.83 9.11
CA TYR A 198 8.22 3.22 10.39
C TYR A 198 9.67 3.48 10.80
N GLY A 199 10.40 4.32 10.04
CA GLY A 199 11.81 4.60 10.29
C GLY A 199 12.76 3.51 9.80
N ILE A 200 12.28 2.57 8.98
CA ILE A 200 13.06 1.43 8.47
C ILE A 200 13.38 1.66 7.00
N GLU A 201 14.66 1.67 6.66
CA GLU A 201 15.12 1.68 5.28
C GLU A 201 15.13 0.24 4.76
N ILE A 202 14.23 -0.09 3.83
CA ILE A 202 14.16 -1.41 3.22
C ILE A 202 14.93 -1.44 1.89
N SER A 203 15.69 -2.51 1.67
CA SER A 203 16.39 -2.79 0.41
C SER A 203 16.14 -4.22 -0.04
N PHE A 204 16.19 -4.46 -1.34
CA PHE A 204 15.84 -5.73 -1.94
C PHE A 204 17.01 -6.27 -2.78
N GLU A 205 17.38 -7.53 -2.54
CA GLU A 205 18.30 -8.26 -3.39
C GLU A 205 17.56 -8.78 -4.64
N ASP A 206 18.23 -8.76 -5.78
CA ASP A 206 17.62 -9.23 -7.04
C ASP A 206 17.17 -10.70 -6.96
N GLU A 207 17.92 -11.54 -6.28
CA GLU A 207 17.56 -12.95 -6.07
C GLU A 207 16.24 -13.09 -5.28
N ALA A 208 16.05 -12.29 -4.26
CA ALA A 208 14.79 -12.25 -3.50
C ALA A 208 13.62 -11.82 -4.38
N LEU A 209 13.82 -10.81 -5.24
CA LEU A 209 12.79 -10.33 -6.17
C LEU A 209 12.42 -11.41 -7.20
N HIS A 210 13.38 -12.18 -7.72
CA HIS A 210 13.10 -13.31 -8.62
C HIS A 210 12.28 -14.40 -7.92
N LEU A 211 12.64 -14.79 -6.68
CA LEU A 211 11.87 -15.76 -5.92
C LEU A 211 10.43 -15.29 -5.65
N MET A 212 10.25 -14.02 -5.38
CA MET A 212 8.91 -13.44 -5.19
C MET A 212 8.11 -13.42 -6.48
N ALA A 213 8.75 -13.14 -7.63
CA ALA A 213 8.13 -13.20 -8.94
C ALA A 213 7.72 -14.64 -9.32
N GLU A 214 8.57 -15.63 -9.05
CA GLU A 214 8.24 -17.05 -9.24
C GLU A 214 7.07 -17.50 -8.35
N ALA A 215 7.04 -17.04 -7.09
CA ALA A 215 5.92 -17.32 -6.19
C ALA A 215 4.62 -16.69 -6.70
N ALA A 216 4.68 -15.47 -7.25
CA ALA A 216 3.52 -14.80 -7.82
C ALA A 216 3.03 -15.46 -9.12
N ALA A 217 3.93 -15.97 -9.96
CA ALA A 217 3.56 -16.74 -11.15
C ALA A 217 2.78 -18.02 -10.81
N LYS A 218 3.12 -18.67 -9.70
CA LYS A 218 2.41 -19.88 -9.21
C LYS A 218 0.98 -19.59 -8.76
N GLU A 219 0.66 -18.35 -8.36
CA GLU A 219 -0.71 -17.93 -7.98
C GLU A 219 -1.66 -17.85 -9.20
N LYS A 220 -1.14 -17.83 -10.43
CA LYS A 220 -1.91 -17.78 -11.70
C LYS A 220 -2.95 -16.64 -11.78
N THR A 221 -2.69 -15.54 -11.10
CA THR A 221 -3.57 -14.36 -11.05
C THR A 221 -2.95 -13.14 -11.75
N GLY A 222 -1.95 -13.36 -12.58
CA GLY A 222 -1.19 -12.31 -13.27
C GLY A 222 -0.51 -11.36 -12.27
N ALA A 223 -0.45 -10.08 -12.60
CA ALA A 223 0.18 -9.08 -11.73
C ALA A 223 -0.47 -8.95 -10.34
N ARG A 224 -1.74 -9.35 -10.17
CA ARG A 224 -2.40 -9.39 -8.84
C ARG A 224 -1.73 -10.38 -7.90
N GLY A 225 -1.11 -11.44 -8.42
CA GLY A 225 -0.32 -12.40 -7.65
C GLY A 225 0.85 -11.76 -6.91
N LEU A 226 1.44 -10.70 -7.46
CA LEU A 226 2.49 -9.94 -6.78
C LEU A 226 1.98 -9.38 -5.45
N LEU A 227 0.83 -8.70 -5.46
CA LEU A 227 0.27 -8.12 -4.23
C LEU A 227 0.02 -9.20 -3.17
N THR A 228 -0.53 -10.35 -3.58
CA THR A 228 -0.78 -11.48 -2.68
C THR A 228 0.50 -11.98 -2.01
N VAL A 229 1.57 -12.19 -2.79
CA VAL A 229 2.87 -12.65 -2.29
C VAL A 229 3.49 -11.63 -1.35
N TRP A 230 3.49 -10.33 -1.74
CA TRP A 230 4.04 -9.27 -0.93
C TRP A 230 3.31 -9.09 0.41
N GLU A 231 1.98 -9.07 0.41
CA GLU A 231 1.20 -8.98 1.66
C GLU A 231 1.42 -10.19 2.55
N LYS A 232 1.46 -11.40 1.99
CA LYS A 232 1.74 -12.62 2.75
C LYS A 232 3.13 -12.59 3.40
N LEU A 233 4.14 -12.09 2.70
CA LEU A 233 5.51 -12.01 3.19
C LEU A 233 5.68 -10.91 4.23
N PHE A 234 5.21 -9.69 3.95
CA PHE A 234 5.54 -8.50 4.74
C PHE A 234 4.51 -8.12 5.80
N ARG A 235 3.35 -8.76 5.86
CA ARG A 235 2.32 -8.45 6.87
C ARG A 235 2.85 -8.51 8.29
N ASP A 236 3.51 -9.61 8.63
CA ASP A 236 4.05 -9.82 9.97
C ASP A 236 5.26 -8.90 10.23
N TYR A 237 6.09 -8.64 9.22
CA TYR A 237 7.20 -7.68 9.30
C TYR A 237 6.71 -6.26 9.58
N LYS A 238 5.70 -5.78 8.88
CA LYS A 238 5.08 -4.47 9.14
C LYS A 238 4.57 -4.36 10.59
N TYR A 239 3.99 -5.43 11.11
CA TYR A 239 3.42 -5.44 12.44
C TYR A 239 4.47 -5.48 13.56
N TYR A 240 5.46 -6.37 13.44
CA TYR A 240 6.42 -6.61 14.52
C TYR A 240 7.64 -5.71 14.51
N LEU A 241 8.03 -5.18 13.34
CA LEU A 241 9.20 -4.31 13.23
C LEU A 241 8.86 -2.82 13.40
N ALA A 242 7.59 -2.44 13.34
CA ALA A 242 7.18 -1.07 13.64
C ALA A 242 7.52 -0.72 15.10
N GLY A 243 8.42 0.24 15.31
CA GLY A 243 8.87 0.65 16.63
C GLY A 243 9.87 -0.29 17.30
N SER A 244 10.47 -1.24 16.59
CA SER A 244 11.47 -2.18 17.11
C SER A 244 12.88 -1.59 17.25
N GLY A 245 13.10 -0.33 16.90
CA GLY A 245 14.45 0.26 16.87
C GLY A 245 15.28 -0.14 15.65
N LEU A 246 14.81 -1.08 14.82
CA LEU A 246 15.52 -1.50 13.61
C LEU A 246 15.48 -0.35 12.59
N SER A 247 16.65 0.05 12.08
CA SER A 247 16.79 1.13 11.10
C SER A 247 16.87 0.64 9.65
N GLN A 248 17.24 -0.63 9.42
CA GLN A 248 17.43 -1.19 8.09
C GLN A 248 16.86 -2.59 8.00
N LEU A 249 16.22 -2.90 6.85
CA LEU A 249 15.74 -4.24 6.51
C LEU A 249 16.24 -4.62 5.12
N ARG A 250 17.09 -5.62 5.04
CA ARG A 250 17.56 -6.18 3.77
C ARG A 250 16.78 -7.45 3.45
N VAL A 251 16.04 -7.41 2.34
CA VAL A 251 15.25 -8.53 1.85
C VAL A 251 16.13 -9.43 1.00
N THR A 252 16.47 -10.57 1.54
CA THR A 252 17.34 -11.59 0.95
C THR A 252 16.56 -12.82 0.53
N ALA A 253 17.16 -13.72 -0.24
CA ALA A 253 16.59 -15.02 -0.56
C ALA A 253 16.21 -15.83 0.71
N GLU A 254 17.02 -15.75 1.79
CA GLU A 254 16.72 -16.39 3.08
C GLU A 254 15.40 -15.89 3.66
N LEU A 255 15.17 -14.56 3.62
CA LEU A 255 13.95 -13.94 4.13
C LEU A 255 12.71 -14.42 3.39
N VAL A 256 12.80 -14.59 2.08
CA VAL A 256 11.68 -15.08 1.25
C VAL A 256 11.38 -16.56 1.54
N ASN A 257 12.40 -17.38 1.72
CA ASN A 257 12.26 -18.81 1.93
C ASN A 257 11.89 -19.17 3.38
N GLU A 258 12.47 -18.47 4.38
CA GLU A 258 12.28 -18.73 5.80
C GLU A 258 11.81 -17.47 6.57
N PRO A 259 10.67 -16.86 6.20
CA PRO A 259 10.29 -15.54 6.69
C PRO A 259 10.15 -15.45 8.22
N LYS A 260 9.61 -16.48 8.86
CA LYS A 260 9.43 -16.49 10.31
C LYS A 260 10.75 -16.50 11.07
N LYS A 261 11.70 -17.33 10.63
CA LYS A 261 13.01 -17.45 11.26
C LYS A 261 13.80 -16.13 11.18
N VAL A 262 13.77 -15.49 10.02
CA VAL A 262 14.41 -14.19 9.83
C VAL A 262 13.72 -13.11 10.67
N LEU A 263 12.39 -13.11 10.72
CA LEU A 263 11.64 -12.14 11.54
C LEU A 263 12.01 -12.27 13.03
N ASP A 264 12.08 -13.50 13.57
CA ASP A 264 12.43 -13.72 14.98
C ASP A 264 13.85 -13.21 15.29
N ARG A 265 14.81 -13.45 14.37
CA ARG A 265 16.17 -12.92 14.49
C ARG A 265 16.18 -11.39 14.50
N LEU A 266 15.47 -10.75 13.57
CA LEU A 266 15.39 -9.29 13.47
C LEU A 266 14.71 -8.65 14.69
N ARG A 267 13.73 -9.30 15.29
CA ARG A 267 13.10 -8.83 16.53
C ARG A 267 14.10 -8.77 17.69
N VAL A 268 14.90 -9.83 17.84
CA VAL A 268 15.96 -9.85 18.87
C VAL A 268 17.01 -8.78 18.60
N GLU A 269 17.38 -8.58 17.35
CA GLU A 269 18.35 -7.55 16.96
C GLU A 269 17.78 -6.14 17.19
N GLY A 270 16.52 -5.89 16.81
CA GLY A 270 15.84 -4.62 17.04
C GLY A 270 15.78 -4.27 18.52
N HIS A 271 15.43 -5.21 19.40
CA HIS A 271 15.45 -4.98 20.85
C HIS A 271 16.83 -4.56 21.36
N LYS A 272 17.89 -5.22 20.90
CA LYS A 272 19.25 -4.85 21.29
C LYS A 272 19.65 -3.46 20.80
N GLN A 273 19.23 -3.08 19.59
CA GLN A 273 19.48 -1.75 19.05
C GLN A 273 18.70 -0.67 19.81
N GLU A 274 17.46 -0.94 20.19
CA GLU A 274 16.64 -0.04 21.03
C GLU A 274 17.27 0.14 22.41
N GLU A 275 17.67 -0.94 23.07
CA GLU A 275 18.37 -0.89 24.35
C GLU A 275 19.66 -0.07 24.27
N ALA A 276 20.51 -0.33 23.27
CA ALA A 276 21.74 0.43 23.06
C ALA A 276 21.49 1.92 22.77
N ALA A 277 20.42 2.26 22.06
CA ALA A 277 20.03 3.64 21.82
C ALA A 277 19.56 4.33 23.10
N LEU A 278 18.81 3.64 23.95
CA LEU A 278 18.37 4.14 25.25
C LEU A 278 19.56 4.31 26.21
N GLU A 279 20.48 3.35 26.25
CA GLU A 279 21.72 3.45 27.04
C GLU A 279 22.54 4.67 26.64
N LYS A 280 22.74 4.88 25.32
CA LYS A 280 23.41 6.07 24.80
C LYS A 280 22.71 7.36 25.21
N SER A 281 21.39 7.41 25.10
CA SER A 281 20.62 8.60 25.53
C SER A 281 20.73 8.91 27.01
N ALA A 282 20.88 7.89 27.88
CA ALA A 282 21.17 8.11 29.29
C ALA A 282 22.56 8.73 29.49
N GLY A 283 23.56 8.27 28.73
CA GLY A 283 24.90 8.87 28.71
C GLY A 283 24.91 10.32 28.22
N ASP A 284 24.18 10.61 27.15
CA ASP A 284 24.03 11.97 26.59
C ASP A 284 23.40 12.90 27.65
N PHE A 285 22.37 12.46 28.38
CA PHE A 285 21.79 13.21 29.48
C PHE A 285 22.80 13.52 30.60
N ALA A 286 23.62 12.55 30.99
CA ALA A 286 24.67 12.74 32.00
C ALA A 286 25.67 13.82 31.58
N GLU A 287 26.04 13.83 30.30
CA GLU A 287 26.98 14.81 29.75
C GLU A 287 26.31 16.23 29.67
N GLU A 288 25.05 16.30 29.25
CA GLU A 288 24.29 17.56 29.25
C GLU A 288 24.14 18.12 30.67
N PHE A 289 23.89 17.26 31.67
CA PHE A 289 23.81 17.64 33.07
C PHE A 289 25.15 18.19 33.58
N ARG A 290 26.26 17.57 33.21
CA ARG A 290 27.59 18.04 33.52
C ARG A 290 27.88 19.41 32.92
N GLN A 291 27.51 19.63 31.67
CA GLN A 291 27.73 20.90 30.98
C GLN A 291 26.86 22.03 31.56
N ALA A 292 25.62 21.73 31.95
CA ALA A 292 24.68 22.70 32.47
C ALA A 292 24.98 23.12 33.94
N HIS A 293 25.42 22.16 34.76
CA HIS A 293 25.53 22.36 36.21
C HIS A 293 26.95 22.24 36.79
N GLY A 294 27.91 21.81 35.95
CA GLY A 294 29.29 21.58 36.41
C GLY A 294 29.45 20.38 37.34
N LEU A 295 28.44 19.55 37.45
CA LEU A 295 28.38 18.36 38.33
C LEU A 295 28.38 17.11 37.46
N GLU A 296 29.28 16.16 37.71
CA GLU A 296 29.40 14.92 36.96
C GLU A 296 28.53 13.85 37.60
N ILE A 297 27.51 13.38 36.90
CA ILE A 297 26.73 12.20 37.27
C ILE A 297 27.16 11.01 36.41
N VAL A 298 27.31 9.86 37.01
CA VAL A 298 27.71 8.60 36.35
C VAL A 298 26.71 7.52 36.76
N PHE A 299 26.02 6.98 35.79
CA PHE A 299 25.12 5.85 36.01
C PHE A 299 25.90 4.54 36.08
N GLU A 300 25.64 3.72 37.09
CA GLU A 300 26.09 2.35 37.12
C GLU A 300 25.31 1.49 36.12
N SER A 301 25.84 0.34 35.75
CA SER A 301 25.24 -0.54 34.76
C SER A 301 23.80 -1.00 35.13
N ASP A 302 23.55 -1.22 36.42
CA ASP A 302 22.24 -1.60 36.95
C ASP A 302 21.25 -0.41 36.94
N ALA A 303 21.74 0.82 37.14
CA ALA A 303 20.94 2.03 36.99
C ALA A 303 20.55 2.27 35.53
N VAL A 304 21.50 2.10 34.60
CA VAL A 304 21.21 2.20 33.17
C VAL A 304 20.17 1.16 32.75
N ALA A 305 20.35 -0.11 33.14
CA ALA A 305 19.36 -1.16 32.84
C ALA A 305 17.97 -0.81 33.39
N ARG A 306 17.91 -0.26 34.62
CA ARG A 306 16.65 0.15 35.23
C ARG A 306 16.00 1.37 34.55
N LEU A 307 16.79 2.32 34.06
CA LEU A 307 16.32 3.44 33.25
C LEU A 307 15.69 2.95 31.93
N VAL A 308 16.36 2.00 31.25
CA VAL A 308 15.86 1.38 30.03
C VAL A 308 14.52 0.67 30.28
N GLU A 309 14.44 -0.18 31.32
CA GLU A 309 13.19 -0.83 31.72
C GLU A 309 12.05 0.16 31.94
N ARG A 310 12.31 1.26 32.66
CA ARG A 310 11.31 2.28 32.94
C ARG A 310 10.90 3.05 31.70
N ALA A 311 11.85 3.46 30.86
CA ALA A 311 11.56 4.17 29.62
C ALA A 311 10.66 3.36 28.70
N GLN A 312 10.92 2.05 28.57
CA GLN A 312 10.08 1.13 27.80
C GLN A 312 8.69 0.92 28.42
N ALA A 313 8.62 0.69 29.75
CA ALA A 313 7.35 0.47 30.45
C ALA A 313 6.43 1.71 30.42
N GLU A 314 7.00 2.90 30.63
CA GLU A 314 6.27 4.17 30.63
C GLU A 314 6.10 4.77 29.24
N ARG A 315 6.72 4.18 28.21
CA ARG A 315 6.75 4.66 26.81
C ARG A 315 7.19 6.12 26.70
N MET A 316 8.17 6.51 27.49
CA MET A 316 8.73 7.85 27.53
C MET A 316 10.11 7.88 26.85
N LYS A 317 10.47 9.05 26.30
CA LYS A 317 11.85 9.27 25.85
C LYS A 317 12.78 9.27 27.05
N MET A 318 14.00 8.73 26.88
CA MET A 318 14.99 8.67 27.95
C MET A 318 15.31 10.05 28.53
N SER A 319 15.46 11.07 27.69
CA SER A 319 15.69 12.45 28.11
C SER A 319 14.58 12.98 29.03
N ASP A 320 13.31 12.73 28.66
CA ASP A 320 12.16 13.20 29.42
C ASP A 320 12.04 12.46 30.77
N LEU A 321 12.30 11.15 30.76
CA LEU A 321 12.34 10.33 31.96
C LEU A 321 13.45 10.81 32.92
N CYS A 322 14.68 10.99 32.43
CA CYS A 322 15.78 11.48 33.23
C CYS A 322 15.52 12.90 33.76
N ALA A 323 14.99 13.80 32.94
CA ALA A 323 14.62 15.15 33.37
C ALA A 323 13.55 15.13 34.47
N HIS A 324 12.62 14.19 34.41
CA HIS A 324 11.59 14.02 35.48
C HIS A 324 12.18 13.44 36.74
N LEU A 325 12.99 12.39 36.66
CA LEU A 325 13.58 11.72 37.82
C LEU A 325 14.58 12.61 38.57
N PHE A 326 15.39 13.37 37.85
CA PHE A 326 16.55 14.10 38.36
C PHE A 326 16.31 15.63 38.43
N LYS A 327 15.04 16.07 38.39
CA LYS A 327 14.67 17.50 38.34
C LYS A 327 15.31 18.35 39.46
N ASP A 328 15.48 17.77 40.66
CA ASP A 328 15.97 18.47 41.87
C ASP A 328 17.46 18.14 42.17
N TYR A 329 18.09 17.26 41.39
CA TYR A 329 19.46 16.79 41.63
C TYR A 329 20.49 17.91 41.55
N GLN A 330 20.32 18.89 40.67
CA GLN A 330 21.21 20.05 40.58
C GLN A 330 21.34 20.78 41.93
N PHE A 331 20.27 20.91 42.67
CA PHE A 331 20.30 21.61 43.98
C PHE A 331 20.92 20.74 45.08
N GLY A 332 20.45 19.50 45.20
CA GLY A 332 20.97 18.56 46.21
C GLY A 332 22.44 18.23 46.04
N LEU A 333 22.87 17.91 44.81
CA LEU A 333 24.26 17.60 44.53
C LEU A 333 25.19 18.81 44.66
N SER A 334 24.75 20.04 44.36
CA SER A 334 25.49 21.25 44.63
C SER A 334 25.70 21.49 46.16
N LEU A 335 24.73 21.08 46.99
CA LEU A 335 24.88 21.13 48.42
C LEU A 335 25.89 20.11 48.93
N VAL A 336 25.85 18.88 48.41
CA VAL A 336 26.87 17.84 48.71
C VAL A 336 28.25 18.30 48.30
N GLN A 337 28.40 18.86 47.09
CA GLN A 337 29.67 19.41 46.58
C GLN A 337 30.24 20.48 47.53
N LYS A 338 29.38 21.39 48.04
CA LYS A 338 29.83 22.42 48.99
C LYS A 338 30.30 21.84 50.32
N ASN A 339 29.67 20.74 50.80
CA ASN A 339 30.00 20.11 52.05
C ASN A 339 31.22 19.21 52.00
N THR A 340 31.44 18.53 50.86
CA THR A 340 32.46 17.48 50.75
C THR A 340 33.56 17.78 49.73
N GLY A 341 33.38 18.75 48.85
CA GLY A 341 34.26 19.01 47.71
C GLY A 341 34.10 17.99 46.54
N GLN A 342 33.19 17.02 46.67
CA GLN A 342 32.99 15.99 45.68
C GLN A 342 32.23 16.56 44.45
N ASN A 343 32.75 16.28 43.24
CA ASN A 343 32.15 16.76 42.00
C ASN A 343 31.61 15.63 41.10
N ARG A 344 31.87 14.38 41.45
CA ARG A 344 31.45 13.20 40.72
C ARG A 344 30.55 12.33 41.58
N PHE A 345 29.34 12.04 41.08
CA PHE A 345 28.29 11.33 41.79
C PHE A 345 27.90 10.07 41.01
N VAL A 346 27.97 8.92 41.69
CA VAL A 346 27.60 7.63 41.11
C VAL A 346 26.15 7.36 41.49
N LEU A 347 25.32 7.09 40.48
CA LEU A 347 23.92 6.76 40.62
C LEU A 347 23.70 5.29 40.33
N ASP A 348 23.28 4.56 41.36
CA ASP A 348 22.92 3.16 41.30
C ASP A 348 21.41 2.95 41.02
N ARG A 349 20.96 1.71 41.02
CA ARG A 349 19.54 1.35 40.85
C ARG A 349 18.62 2.05 41.86
N ALA A 350 19.08 2.26 43.10
CA ALA A 350 18.26 2.92 44.14
C ALA A 350 17.94 4.39 43.78
N ALA A 351 18.89 5.08 43.14
CA ALA A 351 18.68 6.43 42.61
C ALA A 351 17.58 6.49 41.54
N ILE A 352 17.32 5.40 40.81
CA ILE A 352 16.29 5.32 39.77
C ILE A 352 14.94 4.93 40.38
N ASP A 353 14.94 3.98 41.33
CA ASP A 353 13.71 3.47 41.94
C ASP A 353 13.09 4.47 42.92
N ALA A 354 13.92 5.22 43.67
CA ALA A 354 13.50 6.21 44.66
C ALA A 354 14.38 7.49 44.63
N PRO A 355 14.32 8.31 43.58
CA PRO A 355 15.27 9.40 43.33
C PRO A 355 15.29 10.45 44.46
N ASP A 356 14.13 10.85 44.98
CA ASP A 356 14.04 11.86 46.06
C ASP A 356 14.65 11.35 47.37
N LYS A 357 14.45 10.08 47.68
CA LYS A 357 15.02 9.45 48.89
C LYS A 357 16.54 9.33 48.78
N PHE A 358 17.03 8.84 47.63
CA PHE A 358 18.45 8.72 47.37
C PHE A 358 19.16 10.06 47.49
N LEU A 359 18.62 11.12 46.90
CA LEU A 359 19.20 12.45 46.99
C LEU A 359 19.20 12.97 48.47
N SER A 360 18.09 12.77 49.18
CA SER A 360 17.98 13.16 50.59
C SER A 360 19.01 12.45 51.48
N ASP A 361 19.15 11.15 51.30
CA ASP A 361 20.12 10.35 52.05
C ASP A 361 21.58 10.79 51.75
N LEU A 362 21.88 11.11 50.49
CA LEU A 362 23.20 11.62 50.09
C LEU A 362 23.51 12.99 50.73
N VAL A 363 22.52 13.89 50.74
CA VAL A 363 22.67 15.21 51.38
C VAL A 363 22.87 15.06 52.89
N VAL A 364 22.08 14.22 53.58
CA VAL A 364 22.24 13.95 55.03
C VAL A 364 23.61 13.39 55.35
N GLN A 365 24.10 12.39 54.60
CA GLN A 365 25.44 11.82 54.77
C GLN A 365 26.54 12.88 54.60
N SER A 366 26.39 13.80 53.65
CA SER A 366 27.39 14.86 53.40
C SER A 366 27.53 15.81 54.59
N HIS A 367 26.42 16.07 55.33
CA HIS A 367 26.44 16.90 56.53
C HIS A 367 27.21 16.24 57.70
N TYR A 368 27.08 14.91 57.86
CA TYR A 368 27.79 14.20 58.92
C TYR A 368 29.26 14.06 58.62
N SER A 369 29.64 13.86 57.35
CA SER A 369 31.06 13.76 56.92
C SER A 369 31.81 15.10 57.06
N GLY A 370 31.14 16.24 56.72
CA GLY A 370 31.73 17.58 56.86
C GLY A 370 31.88 18.05 58.30
N ALA A 371 31.04 17.55 59.23
CA ALA A 371 31.15 17.88 60.67
C ALA A 371 32.33 17.15 61.37
N SER A 372 32.73 15.95 60.88
CA SER A 372 33.85 15.20 61.45
C SER A 372 35.22 15.76 61.04
N GLU A 373 35.35 16.44 59.93
CA GLU A 373 36.62 17.07 59.52
C GLU A 373 36.88 18.41 60.24
N GLN A 374 35.82 19.14 60.64
CA GLN A 374 35.98 20.39 61.39
C GLN A 374 36.33 20.16 62.87
N THR A 375 36.04 18.97 63.43
CA THR A 375 36.38 18.63 64.84
C THR A 375 37.80 18.08 65.03
N SER A 376 38.50 17.72 63.89
CA SER A 376 39.89 17.23 63.97
C SER A 376 40.93 18.31 63.65
N ALA A 377 40.49 19.55 63.35
CA ALA A 377 41.36 20.69 63.03
C ALA A 377 41.33 21.83 64.10
N SER A 378 40.79 21.53 65.33
CA SER A 378 40.76 22.47 66.46
C SER A 378 41.70 22.03 67.58
#